data_6cfb844f449c8b835c70b657bbfde6f3
#
_entry.id   6cfb844f449c8b835c70b657bbfde6f3
#
_cell.length_a   1.000
_cell.length_b   1.000
_cell.length_c   1.000
_cell.angle_alpha   90.00
_cell.angle_beta   90.00
_cell.angle_gamma   90.00
#
_symmetry.space_group_name_H-M   'P 1'
#
loop_
_entity.id
_entity.type
_entity.pdbx_description
1 polymer ?
#
loop_
_entity_poly.entity_id
_entity_poly.type
_entity_poly.pdbx_seq_one_letter_code
_entity_poly.pdbx_strand_id
1 'polypeptide(L)'
;MGDPALADPDAIEDFHWMDAPGWRAKGELFHLKANYQLLIENLMELSHLSYVHKNTLGTEAVAEVQMKYERGERDVTLTRWVMDSPVSNMFRLIGGFDEGEHVDRWQLVTWTPPAFVRLDVGAARAGTGAIKGERS
;
A
#
# COMPACT_ATOMS: atom_id res chain seq x y z
N MET A 1 8.83 -1.47 28.85
CA MET A 1 7.70 -0.65 28.40
C MET A 1 7.90 0.76 28.93
N GLY A 2 7.56 1.79 28.17
CA GLY A 2 7.73 3.18 28.57
C GLY A 2 6.77 3.65 29.67
N ASP A 3 6.97 4.88 30.13
CA ASP A 3 6.06 5.54 31.09
C ASP A 3 4.74 5.91 30.39
N PRO A 4 3.58 5.44 30.86
CA PRO A 4 2.28 5.79 30.29
C PRO A 4 1.98 7.30 30.31
N ALA A 5 2.57 8.05 31.24
CA ALA A 5 2.42 9.51 31.33
C ALA A 5 3.08 10.26 30.15
N LEU A 6 3.99 9.59 29.44
CA LEU A 6 4.65 10.12 28.24
C LEU A 6 3.99 9.66 26.95
N ALA A 7 2.87 8.93 27.05
CA ALA A 7 2.14 8.50 25.85
C ALA A 7 1.48 9.73 25.19
N ASP A 8 1.73 9.85 23.90
CA ASP A 8 1.18 10.90 23.05
C ASP A 8 0.16 10.28 22.09
N PRO A 9 -1.15 10.51 22.28
CA PRO A 9 -2.17 10.01 21.37
C PRO A 9 -2.01 10.53 19.93
N ASP A 10 -1.47 11.75 19.75
CA ASP A 10 -1.29 12.36 18.45
C ASP A 10 -0.13 11.70 17.64
N ALA A 11 0.69 10.88 18.31
CA ALA A 11 1.70 10.04 17.65
C ALA A 11 1.11 8.79 16.98
N ILE A 12 -0.17 8.49 17.23
CA ILE A 12 -0.88 7.39 16.56
C ILE A 12 -1.25 7.86 15.16
N GLU A 13 -0.93 7.06 14.16
CA GLU A 13 -1.29 7.36 12.77
C GLU A 13 -2.81 7.53 12.62
N ASP A 14 -3.24 8.57 11.92
CA ASP A 14 -4.65 8.83 11.66
C ASP A 14 -5.21 7.86 10.60
N PHE A 15 -6.21 7.09 10.99
CA PHE A 15 -6.97 6.17 10.14
C PHE A 15 -8.48 6.49 10.18
N HIS A 16 -8.84 7.77 10.30
CA HIS A 16 -10.24 8.22 10.42
C HIS A 16 -11.17 7.66 9.33
N TRP A 17 -10.66 7.39 8.13
CA TRP A 17 -11.46 6.78 7.05
C TRP A 17 -11.93 5.35 7.36
N MET A 18 -11.32 4.64 8.31
CA MET A 18 -11.78 3.30 8.70
C MET A 18 -13.17 3.32 9.33
N ASP A 19 -13.53 4.44 9.97
CA ASP A 19 -14.81 4.66 10.62
C ASP A 19 -15.71 5.64 9.85
N ALA A 20 -15.25 6.14 8.70
CA ALA A 20 -16.00 7.11 7.91
C ALA A 20 -17.24 6.48 7.24
N PRO A 21 -18.34 7.23 7.06
CA PRO A 21 -19.51 6.75 6.35
C PRO A 21 -19.17 6.25 4.92
N GLY A 22 -19.65 5.06 4.58
CA GLY A 22 -19.38 4.44 3.29
C GLY A 22 -18.11 3.56 3.26
N TRP A 23 -17.29 3.60 4.29
CA TRP A 23 -16.11 2.76 4.44
C TRP A 23 -16.39 1.56 5.37
N ARG A 24 -15.64 0.50 5.16
CA ARG A 24 -15.67 -0.67 6.04
C ARG A 24 -14.25 -1.17 6.28
N ALA A 25 -13.83 -1.14 7.54
CA ALA A 25 -12.58 -1.73 7.97
C ALA A 25 -12.79 -3.19 8.44
N LYS A 26 -11.77 -4.02 8.22
CA LYS A 26 -11.66 -5.37 8.79
C LYS A 26 -10.24 -5.59 9.26
N GLY A 27 -10.10 -6.06 10.49
CA GLY A 27 -8.82 -6.47 11.07
C GLY A 27 -8.71 -7.98 11.20
N GLU A 28 -7.48 -8.48 11.14
CA GLU A 28 -7.15 -9.88 11.40
C GLU A 28 -5.79 -9.97 12.08
N LEU A 29 -5.62 -10.98 12.95
CA LEU A 29 -4.37 -11.25 13.64
C LEU A 29 -3.68 -12.45 13.00
N PHE A 30 -2.44 -12.25 12.54
CA PHE A 30 -1.59 -13.31 12.03
C PHE A 30 -0.42 -13.54 12.97
N HIS A 31 -0.21 -14.78 13.38
CA HIS A 31 0.96 -15.17 14.15
C HIS A 31 2.03 -15.78 13.22
N LEU A 32 3.10 -15.04 12.99
CA LEU A 32 4.22 -15.46 12.15
C LEU A 32 5.40 -15.91 13.03
N LYS A 33 5.94 -17.10 12.76
CA LYS A 33 7.15 -17.62 13.42
C LYS A 33 8.40 -17.15 12.67
N ALA A 34 8.63 -15.85 12.63
CA ALA A 34 9.74 -15.20 11.92
C ALA A 34 10.21 -13.96 12.68
N ASN A 35 11.42 -13.50 12.37
CA ASN A 35 11.87 -12.19 12.84
C ASN A 35 11.00 -11.11 12.18
N TYR A 36 10.57 -10.12 12.96
CA TYR A 36 9.71 -9.03 12.47
C TYR A 36 10.37 -8.23 11.33
N GLN A 37 11.69 -8.12 11.30
CA GLN A 37 12.41 -7.43 10.22
C GLN A 37 12.20 -8.09 8.86
N LEU A 38 12.11 -9.41 8.80
CA LEU A 38 11.83 -10.14 7.55
C LEU A 38 10.44 -9.78 6.99
N LEU A 39 9.48 -9.53 7.86
CA LEU A 39 8.16 -9.06 7.45
C LEU A 39 8.22 -7.63 6.90
N ILE A 40 8.95 -6.75 7.58
CA ILE A 40 9.15 -5.37 7.11
C ILE A 40 9.86 -5.35 5.76
N GLU A 41 10.94 -6.10 5.61
CA GLU A 41 11.67 -6.23 4.35
C GLU A 41 10.78 -6.73 3.21
N ASN A 42 9.95 -7.73 3.47
CA ASN A 42 8.98 -8.23 2.49
C ASN A 42 7.95 -7.18 2.10
N LEU A 43 7.44 -6.40 3.05
CA LEU A 43 6.45 -5.34 2.77
C LEU A 43 7.08 -4.13 2.06
N MET A 44 8.34 -3.82 2.34
CA MET A 44 9.07 -2.70 1.74
C MET A 44 9.73 -3.05 0.39
N GLU A 45 9.69 -4.33 -0.01
CA GLU A 45 10.23 -4.81 -1.28
C GLU A 45 9.06 -5.25 -2.18
N LEU A 46 8.73 -4.46 -3.21
CA LEU A 46 7.56 -4.70 -4.06
C LEU A 46 7.88 -5.45 -5.37
N SER A 47 9.13 -5.82 -5.63
CA SER A 47 9.47 -6.54 -6.86
C SER A 47 8.92 -7.96 -6.85
N HIS A 48 8.81 -8.59 -5.67
CA HIS A 48 8.22 -9.92 -5.51
C HIS A 48 6.77 -10.02 -5.99
N LEU A 49 6.03 -8.89 -6.04
CA LEU A 49 4.62 -8.89 -6.46
C LEU A 49 4.42 -9.47 -7.86
N SER A 50 5.36 -9.20 -8.77
CA SER A 50 5.28 -9.67 -10.15
C SER A 50 5.52 -11.18 -10.27
N TYR A 51 6.21 -11.79 -9.31
CA TYR A 51 6.55 -13.21 -9.31
C TYR A 51 5.65 -14.02 -8.40
N VAL A 52 5.50 -13.59 -7.15
CA VAL A 52 4.75 -14.32 -6.10
C VAL A 52 3.26 -14.08 -6.21
N HIS A 53 2.86 -12.85 -6.52
CA HIS A 53 1.46 -12.41 -6.55
C HIS A 53 0.94 -12.12 -7.98
N LYS A 54 1.56 -12.72 -9.00
CA LYS A 54 1.23 -12.47 -10.42
C LYS A 54 -0.24 -12.71 -10.79
N ASN A 55 -0.92 -13.60 -10.09
CA ASN A 55 -2.32 -13.93 -10.37
C ASN A 55 -3.32 -13.02 -9.68
N THR A 56 -2.88 -12.15 -8.78
CA THR A 56 -3.75 -11.26 -7.99
C THR A 56 -3.39 -9.79 -8.17
N LEU A 57 -2.19 -9.40 -7.79
CA LEU A 57 -1.69 -8.02 -7.75
C LEU A 57 -0.70 -7.71 -8.85
N GLY A 58 0.09 -8.70 -9.24
CA GLY A 58 1.18 -8.56 -10.20
C GLY A 58 0.63 -8.45 -11.64
N THR A 59 1.25 -7.57 -12.43
CA THR A 59 1.18 -7.54 -13.89
C THR A 59 2.61 -7.37 -14.38
N GLU A 60 2.91 -7.72 -15.63
CA GLU A 60 4.25 -7.52 -16.21
C GLU A 60 4.68 -6.04 -16.12
N ALA A 61 3.75 -5.12 -16.36
CA ALA A 61 3.98 -3.69 -16.26
C ALA A 61 4.49 -3.26 -14.87
N VAL A 62 4.12 -3.96 -13.81
CA VAL A 62 4.56 -3.67 -12.43
C VAL A 62 6.04 -3.99 -12.22
N ALA A 63 6.60 -4.97 -12.96
CA ALA A 63 7.99 -5.38 -12.80
C ALA A 63 8.99 -4.33 -13.32
N GLU A 64 8.61 -3.56 -14.32
CA GLU A 64 9.50 -2.66 -15.05
C GLU A 64 9.58 -1.26 -14.45
N VAL A 65 8.60 -0.88 -13.61
CA VAL A 65 8.53 0.48 -13.05
C VAL A 65 9.46 0.63 -11.85
N GLN A 66 10.32 1.63 -11.91
CA GLN A 66 11.23 1.97 -10.81
C GLN A 66 10.47 2.37 -9.56
N MET A 67 10.96 1.88 -8.43
CA MET A 67 10.53 2.28 -7.10
C MET A 67 11.33 3.50 -6.64
N LYS A 68 10.65 4.48 -6.07
CA LYS A 68 11.27 5.65 -5.45
C LYS A 68 11.23 5.48 -3.93
N TYR A 69 12.38 5.64 -3.29
CA TYR A 69 12.52 5.63 -1.83
C TYR A 69 12.79 7.04 -1.34
N GLU A 70 12.04 7.44 -0.34
CA GLU A 70 12.20 8.74 0.33
C GLU A 70 12.33 8.51 1.83
N ARG A 71 13.35 9.09 2.42
CA ARG A 71 13.57 9.03 3.86
C ARG A 71 13.07 10.31 4.50
N GLY A 72 12.09 10.19 5.38
CA GLY A 72 11.66 11.23 6.28
C GLY A 72 12.52 11.30 7.55
N GLU A 73 12.08 12.07 8.51
CA GLU A 73 12.76 12.19 9.80
C GLU A 73 12.64 10.90 10.63
N ARG A 74 11.47 10.26 10.61
CA ARG A 74 11.13 9.09 11.43
C ARG A 74 10.58 7.91 10.63
N ASP A 75 10.57 7.99 9.31
CA ASP A 75 9.98 6.99 8.42
C ASP A 75 10.79 6.82 7.13
N VAL A 76 10.45 5.77 6.39
CA VAL A 76 10.89 5.58 5.01
C VAL A 76 9.64 5.27 4.18
N THR A 77 9.45 6.02 3.11
CA THR A 77 8.35 5.80 2.16
C THR A 77 8.88 5.29 0.83
N LEU A 78 8.32 4.18 0.39
CA LEU A 78 8.49 3.65 -0.95
C LEU A 78 7.26 4.05 -1.77
N THR A 79 7.51 4.58 -2.98
CA THR A 79 6.45 4.96 -3.92
C THR A 79 6.68 4.29 -5.26
N ARG A 80 5.62 3.71 -5.83
CA ARG A 80 5.59 3.22 -7.20
C ARG A 80 4.28 3.62 -7.86
N TRP A 81 4.39 4.22 -9.07
CA TRP A 81 3.26 4.50 -9.94
C TRP A 81 3.39 3.69 -11.22
N VAL A 82 2.34 2.97 -11.56
CA VAL A 82 2.25 2.18 -12.79
C VAL A 82 1.14 2.79 -13.61
N MET A 83 1.53 3.55 -14.64
CA MET A 83 0.59 4.27 -15.49
C MET A 83 0.12 3.40 -16.64
N ASP A 84 -1.15 3.59 -17.06
CA ASP A 84 -1.75 2.98 -18.25
C ASP A 84 -1.50 1.46 -18.34
N SER A 85 -1.72 0.76 -17.25
CA SER A 85 -1.48 -0.68 -17.17
C SER A 85 -2.78 -1.47 -17.20
N PRO A 86 -2.79 -2.70 -17.73
CA PRO A 86 -3.95 -3.58 -17.62
C PRO A 86 -4.37 -3.76 -16.16
N VAL A 87 -5.68 -3.71 -15.90
CA VAL A 87 -6.22 -3.89 -14.56
C VAL A 87 -5.92 -5.29 -14.02
N SER A 88 -5.44 -5.39 -12.77
CA SER A 88 -5.21 -6.69 -12.13
C SER A 88 -6.53 -7.31 -11.67
N ASN A 89 -6.54 -8.64 -11.51
CA ASN A 89 -7.74 -9.37 -11.07
C ASN A 89 -8.32 -8.83 -9.74
N MET A 90 -7.46 -8.45 -8.81
CA MET A 90 -7.91 -7.90 -7.54
C MET A 90 -8.65 -6.56 -7.75
N PHE A 91 -8.05 -5.62 -8.47
CA PHE A 91 -8.68 -4.32 -8.72
C PHE A 91 -9.95 -4.44 -9.56
N ARG A 92 -10.01 -5.40 -10.49
CA ARG A 92 -11.24 -5.70 -11.23
C ARG A 92 -12.37 -6.11 -10.29
N LEU A 93 -12.10 -7.00 -9.34
CA LEU A 93 -13.10 -7.53 -8.42
C LEU A 93 -13.60 -6.51 -7.38
N ILE A 94 -12.69 -5.68 -6.82
CA ILE A 94 -13.05 -4.76 -5.74
C ILE A 94 -13.28 -3.33 -6.21
N GLY A 95 -12.69 -2.93 -7.33
CA GLY A 95 -12.78 -1.56 -7.88
C GLY A 95 -13.84 -1.40 -8.96
N GLY A 96 -14.52 -2.48 -9.38
CA GLY A 96 -15.56 -2.42 -10.41
C GLY A 96 -15.05 -2.07 -11.81
N PHE A 97 -13.80 -2.41 -12.11
CA PHE A 97 -13.24 -2.24 -13.44
C PHE A 97 -13.58 -3.42 -14.36
N ASP A 98 -13.74 -3.15 -15.65
CA ASP A 98 -14.01 -4.15 -16.67
C ASP A 98 -12.73 -4.93 -17.06
N GLU A 99 -12.92 -6.11 -17.66
CA GLU A 99 -11.81 -6.89 -18.18
C GLU A 99 -11.15 -6.18 -19.36
N GLY A 100 -9.82 -6.08 -19.32
CA GLY A 100 -9.04 -5.36 -20.34
C GLY A 100 -9.01 -3.85 -20.18
N GLU A 101 -9.69 -3.30 -19.18
CA GLU A 101 -9.59 -1.87 -18.87
C GLU A 101 -8.19 -1.51 -18.41
N HIS A 102 -7.74 -0.31 -18.75
CA HIS A 102 -6.45 0.22 -18.33
C HIS A 102 -6.61 1.18 -17.16
N VAL A 103 -5.68 1.10 -16.24
CA VAL A 103 -5.69 1.87 -14.98
C VAL A 103 -4.32 2.48 -14.69
N ASP A 104 -4.36 3.61 -14.00
CA ASP A 104 -3.22 4.19 -13.29
C ASP A 104 -3.25 3.67 -11.86
N ARG A 105 -2.17 3.02 -11.43
CA ARG A 105 -2.08 2.36 -10.12
C ARG A 105 -1.01 3.01 -9.28
N TRP A 106 -1.27 3.12 -7.98
CA TRP A 106 -0.25 3.55 -7.02
C TRP A 106 -0.04 2.52 -5.92
N GLN A 107 1.16 2.53 -5.39
CA GLN A 107 1.58 1.77 -4.23
C GLN A 107 2.51 2.67 -3.42
N LEU A 108 2.05 3.09 -2.26
CA LEU A 108 2.83 3.83 -1.29
C LEU A 108 2.95 2.97 -0.05
N VAL A 109 4.17 2.66 0.34
CA VAL A 109 4.45 1.88 1.53
C VAL A 109 5.31 2.72 2.46
N THR A 110 4.78 3.06 3.62
CA THR A 110 5.51 3.81 4.63
C THR A 110 5.82 2.92 5.80
N TRP A 111 7.10 2.80 6.13
CA TRP A 111 7.58 2.14 7.34
C TRP A 111 7.99 3.17 8.37
N THR A 112 7.38 3.07 9.56
CA THR A 112 7.76 3.83 10.76
C THR A 112 8.33 2.85 11.78
N PRO A 113 9.63 2.97 12.14
CA PRO A 113 10.25 2.11 13.12
C PRO A 113 9.50 2.07 14.45
N PRO A 114 9.52 0.94 15.17
CA PRO A 114 10.24 -0.29 14.82
C PRO A 114 9.48 -1.23 13.86
N ALA A 115 8.16 -1.21 13.82
CA ALA A 115 7.39 -2.29 13.17
C ALA A 115 6.07 -1.83 12.55
N PHE A 116 5.81 -0.54 12.45
CA PHE A 116 4.59 -0.04 11.83
C PHE A 116 4.79 0.12 10.32
N VAL A 117 3.92 -0.52 9.53
CA VAL A 117 3.94 -0.41 8.06
C VAL A 117 2.54 -0.07 7.58
N ARG A 118 2.41 1.04 6.86
CA ARG A 118 1.18 1.45 6.18
C ARG A 118 1.32 1.22 4.69
N LEU A 119 0.35 0.53 4.10
CA LEU A 119 0.20 0.37 2.66
C LEU A 119 -0.99 1.20 2.19
N ASP A 120 -0.72 2.13 1.27
CA ASP A 120 -1.73 2.87 0.53
C ASP A 120 -1.64 2.42 -0.93
N VAL A 121 -2.64 1.68 -1.37
CA VAL A 121 -2.67 1.10 -2.71
C VAL A 121 -4.01 1.38 -3.37
N GLY A 122 -3.98 1.73 -4.63
CA GLY A 122 -5.20 2.02 -5.36
C GLY A 122 -5.03 1.99 -6.87
N ALA A 123 -6.15 2.17 -7.53
CA ALA A 123 -6.21 2.27 -8.98
C ALA A 123 -7.33 3.25 -9.39
N ALA A 124 -7.08 3.99 -10.47
CA ALA A 124 -8.07 4.83 -11.14
C ALA A 124 -8.03 4.53 -12.64
N ARG A 125 -9.08 4.86 -13.40
CA ARG A 125 -9.07 4.72 -14.85
C ARG A 125 -7.92 5.51 -15.46
N ALA A 126 -7.21 4.88 -16.41
CA ALA A 126 -6.05 5.50 -17.04
C ALA A 126 -6.39 6.88 -17.62
N GLY A 127 -5.52 7.85 -17.40
CA GLY A 127 -5.69 9.21 -17.91
C GLY A 127 -6.72 10.07 -17.18
N THR A 128 -7.35 9.59 -16.10
CA THR A 128 -8.30 10.42 -15.32
C THR A 128 -7.62 11.39 -14.36
N GLY A 129 -6.28 11.36 -14.31
CA GLY A 129 -5.50 12.27 -13.49
C GLY A 129 -5.56 11.95 -12.00
N ALA A 130 -5.59 10.66 -11.64
CA ALA A 130 -5.43 10.24 -10.27
C ALA A 130 -4.15 10.87 -9.70
N ILE A 131 -4.32 11.93 -8.92
CA ILE A 131 -3.20 12.68 -8.37
C ILE A 131 -2.82 12.03 -7.04
N LYS A 132 -1.53 11.85 -6.86
CA LYS A 132 -0.92 11.39 -5.61
C LYS A 132 -1.48 12.21 -4.43
N GLY A 133 -2.30 11.56 -3.59
CA GLY A 133 -2.81 12.16 -2.35
C GLY A 133 -4.23 12.72 -2.38
N GLU A 134 -4.90 12.77 -3.52
CA GLU A 134 -6.34 13.04 -3.54
C GLU A 134 -7.11 11.73 -3.36
N ARG A 135 -7.58 11.53 -2.15
CA ARG A 135 -8.57 10.49 -1.82
C ARG A 135 -9.94 11.09 -2.07
N SER A 136 -10.64 10.59 -3.06
CA SER A 136 -12.06 10.90 -3.26
C SER A 136 -12.93 10.17 -2.24
#